data_956743253858ace7fe07584b2decfdff
#
_entry.id   956743253858ace7fe07584b2decfdff
#
_cell.length_a   1.000
_cell.length_b   1.000
_cell.length_c   1.000
_cell.angle_alpha   90.00
_cell.angle_beta   90.00
_cell.angle_gamma   90.00
#
_symmetry.space_group_name_H-M   'P 1'
#
loop_
_entity.id
_entity.type
_entity.pdbx_description
1 polymer ?
#
loop_
_entity_poly.entity_id
_entity_poly.type
_entity_poly.pdbx_seq_one_letter_code
_entity_poly.pdbx_strand_id
1 'polypeptide(L)'
;MSNELEGKVALISGAARGMGAEEARLFVSHGAKVVLGDVLDEEGAKTAAEIGASAIYQHLDVTSESDWQAAVERAETEFGKLDILVNNAGILRLGAIETTSLEEYELVIRVNQIGPFLGMKTATPALRRAGGGSIVNISSLAGMQGIAGAVAYASSKYAVRGMTKVAALELGSSGIRVNSVHPGGVETPMTRPFGDDGDSGEEREYTTPIARIGRPDEIAELVLFLASDRSSYCTGSEFVVDGGMLAGQTLAVAIE
;
A
#
# COMPACT_ATOMS: atom_id res chain seq x y z
N MET A 1 5.68 -13.10 -20.54
CA MET A 1 5.14 -12.54 -19.30
C MET A 1 3.64 -12.54 -19.45
N SER A 2 2.89 -12.95 -18.44
CA SER A 2 1.41 -12.92 -18.49
C SER A 2 0.95 -11.47 -18.38
N ASN A 3 0.07 -11.03 -19.29
CA ASN A 3 -0.49 -9.66 -19.27
C ASN A 3 -1.72 -9.63 -18.35
N GLU A 4 -1.52 -9.83 -17.05
CA GLU A 4 -2.63 -9.99 -16.09
C GLU A 4 -3.46 -8.72 -15.89
N LEU A 5 -2.89 -7.55 -16.21
CA LEU A 5 -3.53 -6.25 -16.12
C LEU A 5 -3.69 -5.56 -17.49
N GLU A 6 -3.69 -6.33 -18.57
CA GLU A 6 -3.84 -5.77 -19.93
C GLU A 6 -5.09 -4.92 -20.03
N GLY A 7 -4.92 -3.67 -20.46
CA GLY A 7 -6.00 -2.70 -20.60
C GLY A 7 -6.60 -2.18 -19.30
N LYS A 8 -6.07 -2.53 -18.13
CA LYS A 8 -6.46 -1.94 -16.83
C LYS A 8 -5.76 -0.62 -16.58
N VAL A 9 -6.40 0.25 -15.80
CA VAL A 9 -5.87 1.54 -15.37
C VAL A 9 -5.82 1.55 -13.84
N ALA A 10 -4.65 1.85 -13.28
CA ALA A 10 -4.41 1.90 -11.84
C ALA A 10 -4.03 3.30 -11.37
N LEU A 11 -4.51 3.68 -10.17
CA LEU A 11 -4.03 4.81 -9.39
C LEU A 11 -3.35 4.25 -8.13
N ILE A 12 -2.08 4.59 -7.93
CA ILE A 12 -1.27 4.13 -6.79
C ILE A 12 -0.81 5.34 -6.00
N SER A 13 -1.16 5.46 -4.73
CA SER A 13 -0.69 6.53 -3.85
C SER A 13 0.64 6.16 -3.18
N GLY A 14 1.50 7.16 -2.92
CA GLY A 14 2.84 6.93 -2.38
C GLY A 14 3.75 6.22 -3.38
N ALA A 15 3.63 6.55 -4.66
CA ALA A 15 4.24 5.82 -5.76
C ALA A 15 5.54 6.46 -6.30
N ALA A 16 6.05 7.52 -5.68
CA ALA A 16 7.32 8.12 -6.10
C ALA A 16 8.51 7.19 -5.86
N ARG A 17 8.45 6.34 -4.83
CA ARG A 17 9.53 5.42 -4.42
C ARG A 17 9.01 4.23 -3.60
N GLY A 18 9.92 3.32 -3.21
CA GLY A 18 9.60 2.18 -2.34
C GLY A 18 8.60 1.21 -2.94
N MET A 19 7.69 0.68 -2.13
CA MET A 19 6.70 -0.32 -2.57
C MET A 19 5.81 0.20 -3.70
N GLY A 20 5.27 1.42 -3.59
CA GLY A 20 4.38 1.96 -4.61
C GLY A 20 5.05 2.15 -5.98
N ALA A 21 6.34 2.49 -6.02
CA ALA A 21 7.10 2.55 -7.27
C ALA A 21 7.29 1.16 -7.89
N GLU A 22 7.57 0.13 -7.08
CA GLU A 22 7.68 -1.25 -7.56
C GLU A 22 6.34 -1.82 -8.02
N GLU A 23 5.24 -1.51 -7.30
CA GLU A 23 3.88 -1.82 -7.74
C GLU A 23 3.58 -1.21 -9.11
N ALA A 24 3.94 0.07 -9.32
CA ALA A 24 3.75 0.74 -10.60
C ALA A 24 4.56 0.09 -11.74
N ARG A 25 5.85 -0.23 -11.50
CA ARG A 25 6.69 -0.94 -12.48
C ARG A 25 6.11 -2.30 -12.84
N LEU A 26 5.74 -3.07 -11.83
CA LEU A 26 5.18 -4.40 -12.03
C LEU A 26 3.85 -4.34 -12.78
N PHE A 27 2.95 -3.43 -12.43
CA PHE A 27 1.65 -3.26 -13.08
C PHE A 27 1.81 -2.91 -14.58
N VAL A 28 2.72 -1.99 -14.90
CA VAL A 28 3.01 -1.65 -16.30
C VAL A 28 3.62 -2.83 -17.04
N SER A 29 4.51 -3.61 -16.43
CA SER A 29 5.08 -4.83 -17.05
C SER A 29 4.02 -5.90 -17.34
N HIS A 30 2.87 -5.83 -16.66
CA HIS A 30 1.69 -6.70 -16.86
C HIS A 30 0.58 -6.04 -17.71
N GLY A 31 0.89 -4.95 -18.42
CA GLY A 31 0.00 -4.34 -19.41
C GLY A 31 -0.92 -3.24 -18.87
N ALA A 32 -0.80 -2.83 -17.61
CA ALA A 32 -1.58 -1.73 -17.07
C ALA A 32 -1.06 -0.36 -17.51
N LYS A 33 -1.94 0.65 -17.44
CA LYS A 33 -1.56 2.06 -17.38
C LYS A 33 -1.67 2.55 -15.94
N VAL A 34 -0.73 3.37 -15.48
CA VAL A 34 -0.62 3.73 -14.06
C VAL A 34 -0.51 5.24 -13.87
N VAL A 35 -1.33 5.77 -12.96
CA VAL A 35 -1.15 7.10 -12.38
C VAL A 35 -0.39 6.93 -11.06
N LEU A 36 0.82 7.51 -10.98
CA LEU A 36 1.64 7.57 -9.78
C LEU A 36 1.26 8.82 -8.99
N GLY A 37 0.60 8.65 -7.85
CA GLY A 37 0.25 9.74 -6.94
C GLY A 37 1.24 9.85 -5.79
N ASP A 38 1.83 11.03 -5.55
CA ASP A 38 2.72 11.29 -4.42
C ASP A 38 2.84 12.80 -4.16
N VAL A 39 3.38 13.18 -3.00
CA VAL A 39 3.77 14.57 -2.69
C VAL A 39 5.19 14.91 -3.14
N LEU A 40 5.98 13.90 -3.52
CA LEU A 40 7.37 14.02 -3.95
C LEU A 40 7.42 14.23 -5.47
N ASP A 41 7.13 15.46 -5.93
CA ASP A 41 6.92 15.79 -7.33
C ASP A 41 8.11 15.41 -8.22
N GLU A 42 9.33 15.74 -7.83
CA GLU A 42 10.53 15.47 -8.62
C GLU A 42 10.82 13.96 -8.71
N GLU A 43 10.74 13.25 -7.57
CA GLU A 43 10.96 11.80 -7.53
C GLU A 43 9.85 11.05 -8.29
N GLY A 44 8.60 11.45 -8.11
CA GLY A 44 7.46 10.83 -8.79
C GLY A 44 7.48 11.02 -10.30
N ALA A 45 7.79 12.22 -10.77
CA ALA A 45 7.95 12.50 -12.19
C ALA A 45 9.12 11.70 -12.80
N LYS A 46 10.24 11.58 -12.09
CA LYS A 46 11.37 10.75 -12.50
C LYS A 46 10.99 9.28 -12.60
N THR A 47 10.33 8.74 -11.59
CA THR A 47 9.88 7.34 -11.56
C THR A 47 8.92 7.05 -12.71
N ALA A 48 7.95 7.94 -12.97
CA ALA A 48 7.03 7.80 -14.10
C ALA A 48 7.77 7.82 -15.44
N ALA A 49 8.75 8.72 -15.62
CA ALA A 49 9.55 8.79 -16.83
C ALA A 49 10.41 7.52 -17.05
N GLU A 50 10.97 6.94 -15.99
CA GLU A 50 11.72 5.68 -16.04
C GLU A 50 10.84 4.49 -16.44
N ILE A 51 9.59 4.44 -15.99
CA ILE A 51 8.63 3.40 -16.36
C ILE A 51 8.18 3.55 -17.81
N GLY A 52 8.03 4.78 -18.29
CA GLY A 52 7.74 5.08 -19.70
C GLY A 52 6.27 5.47 -19.96
N ALA A 53 5.84 5.38 -21.23
CA ALA A 53 4.58 5.97 -21.72
C ALA A 53 3.30 5.42 -21.05
N SER A 54 3.36 4.29 -20.37
CA SER A 54 2.23 3.71 -19.64
C SER A 54 2.08 4.22 -18.21
N ALA A 55 2.96 5.13 -17.78
CA ALA A 55 2.96 5.70 -16.44
C ALA A 55 2.96 7.23 -16.51
N ILE A 56 2.14 7.86 -15.69
CA ILE A 56 2.12 9.32 -15.52
C ILE A 56 2.17 9.67 -14.05
N TYR A 57 2.80 10.80 -13.73
CA TYR A 57 2.82 11.34 -12.38
C TYR A 57 1.67 12.34 -12.18
N GLN A 58 1.11 12.35 -10.97
CA GLN A 58 0.14 13.33 -10.48
C GLN A 58 0.45 13.68 -9.04
N HIS A 59 0.59 14.97 -8.73
CA HIS A 59 0.70 15.41 -7.33
C HIS A 59 -0.51 14.93 -6.53
N LEU A 60 -0.27 14.31 -5.38
CA LEU A 60 -1.32 13.77 -4.52
C LEU A 60 -0.89 13.83 -3.04
N ASP A 61 -1.39 14.85 -2.33
CA ASP A 61 -1.46 14.78 -0.87
C ASP A 61 -2.70 13.94 -0.50
N VAL A 62 -2.48 12.76 0.03
CA VAL A 62 -3.57 11.83 0.39
C VAL A 62 -4.50 12.39 1.48
N THR A 63 -4.10 13.45 2.19
CA THR A 63 -4.95 14.14 3.18
C THR A 63 -5.89 15.16 2.54
N SER A 64 -5.74 15.44 1.24
CA SER A 64 -6.52 16.40 0.46
C SER A 64 -7.54 15.66 -0.42
N GLU A 65 -8.84 15.91 -0.18
CA GLU A 65 -9.90 15.34 -1.02
C GLU A 65 -9.85 15.89 -2.46
N SER A 66 -9.45 17.15 -2.64
CA SER A 66 -9.31 17.76 -3.97
C SER A 66 -8.19 17.11 -4.79
N ASP A 67 -7.09 16.72 -4.15
CA ASP A 67 -5.98 16.07 -4.85
C ASP A 67 -6.38 14.66 -5.28
N TRP A 68 -7.14 13.93 -4.45
CA TRP A 68 -7.74 12.66 -4.86
C TRP A 68 -8.68 12.82 -6.05
N GLN A 69 -9.52 13.87 -6.07
CA GLN A 69 -10.39 14.16 -7.20
C GLN A 69 -9.59 14.41 -8.48
N ALA A 70 -8.54 15.24 -8.40
CA ALA A 70 -7.65 15.52 -9.51
C ALA A 70 -6.93 14.25 -10.01
N ALA A 71 -6.47 13.37 -9.11
CA ALA A 71 -5.79 12.14 -9.48
C ALA A 71 -6.73 11.13 -10.18
N VAL A 72 -7.98 11.00 -9.72
CA VAL A 72 -9.00 10.17 -10.37
C VAL A 72 -9.38 10.74 -11.74
N GLU A 73 -9.63 12.05 -11.83
CA GLU A 73 -9.92 12.74 -13.11
C GLU A 73 -8.76 12.57 -14.10
N ARG A 74 -7.52 12.65 -13.61
CA ARG A 74 -6.32 12.42 -14.43
C ARG A 74 -6.30 11.01 -15.03
N ALA A 75 -6.65 9.98 -14.26
CA ALA A 75 -6.76 8.61 -14.77
C ALA A 75 -7.82 8.47 -15.86
N GLU A 76 -9.01 9.06 -15.63
CA GLU A 76 -10.11 9.01 -16.60
C GLU A 76 -9.79 9.81 -17.87
N THR A 77 -9.16 10.97 -17.74
CA THR A 77 -8.84 11.85 -18.88
C THR A 77 -7.75 11.26 -19.77
N GLU A 78 -6.66 10.75 -19.17
CA GLU A 78 -5.51 10.26 -19.93
C GLU A 78 -5.70 8.82 -20.42
N PHE A 79 -6.40 8.00 -19.64
CA PHE A 79 -6.50 6.56 -19.90
C PHE A 79 -7.94 6.05 -20.09
N GLY A 80 -8.94 6.92 -19.94
CA GLY A 80 -10.34 6.65 -20.25
C GLY A 80 -11.15 6.01 -19.13
N LYS A 81 -10.52 5.53 -18.03
CA LYS A 81 -11.19 4.86 -16.92
C LYS A 81 -10.28 4.74 -15.68
N LEU A 82 -10.83 4.20 -14.59
CA LEU A 82 -10.07 3.72 -13.43
C LEU A 82 -10.61 2.32 -13.04
N ASP A 83 -9.75 1.31 -13.05
CA ASP A 83 -10.07 -0.08 -12.66
C ASP A 83 -9.50 -0.48 -11.30
N ILE A 84 -8.37 0.13 -10.90
CA ILE A 84 -7.61 -0.29 -9.72
C ILE A 84 -7.21 0.92 -8.89
N LEU A 85 -7.44 0.86 -7.58
CA LEU A 85 -6.90 1.79 -6.60
C LEU A 85 -5.96 1.05 -5.66
N VAL A 86 -4.73 1.53 -5.48
CA VAL A 86 -3.82 1.06 -4.43
C VAL A 86 -3.57 2.19 -3.44
N ASN A 87 -4.11 2.08 -2.24
CA ASN A 87 -3.85 2.96 -1.11
C ASN A 87 -2.56 2.50 -0.42
N ASN A 88 -1.41 2.89 -0.99
CA ASN A 88 -0.09 2.51 -0.48
C ASN A 88 0.58 3.61 0.35
N ALA A 89 0.28 4.88 0.12
CA ALA A 89 0.87 5.99 0.88
C ALA A 89 0.76 5.81 2.39
N GLY A 90 1.85 6.11 3.10
CA GLY A 90 1.88 6.03 4.55
C GLY A 90 3.15 6.63 5.13
N ILE A 91 3.09 6.96 6.41
CA ILE A 91 4.23 7.42 7.20
C ILE A 91 4.33 6.64 8.50
N LEU A 92 5.55 6.49 9.01
CA LEU A 92 5.84 5.91 10.32
C LEU A 92 6.46 6.98 11.21
N ARG A 93 5.93 7.11 12.44
CA ARG A 93 6.52 7.88 13.54
C ARG A 93 6.58 6.97 14.76
N LEU A 94 7.71 6.98 15.44
CA LEU A 94 7.93 6.19 16.66
C LEU A 94 8.09 7.12 17.85
N GLY A 95 7.46 6.77 18.96
CA GLY A 95 7.53 7.45 20.24
C GLY A 95 6.81 6.65 21.31
N ALA A 96 7.26 6.72 22.56
CA ALA A 96 6.52 6.12 23.66
C ALA A 96 5.13 6.77 23.79
N ILE A 97 4.14 6.03 24.28
CA ILE A 97 2.76 6.52 24.37
C ILE A 97 2.65 7.83 25.18
N GLU A 98 3.46 8.00 26.19
CA GLU A 98 3.48 9.18 27.07
C GLU A 98 4.20 10.39 26.45
N THR A 99 5.04 10.18 25.43
CA THR A 99 5.82 11.25 24.77
C THR A 99 5.33 11.57 23.37
N THR A 100 4.45 10.75 22.79
CA THR A 100 3.84 11.03 21.48
C THR A 100 2.92 12.23 21.58
N SER A 101 3.22 13.30 20.88
CA SER A 101 2.37 14.50 20.85
C SER A 101 1.07 14.22 20.10
N LEU A 102 0.00 15.00 20.43
CA LEU A 102 -1.26 14.92 19.68
C LEU A 102 -1.06 15.27 18.21
N GLU A 103 -0.21 16.26 17.92
CA GLU A 103 0.09 16.69 16.56
C GLU A 103 0.73 15.56 15.72
N GLU A 104 1.73 14.85 16.27
CA GLU A 104 2.33 13.69 15.59
C GLU A 104 1.33 12.55 15.42
N TYR A 105 0.51 12.29 16.45
CA TYR A 105 -0.54 11.29 16.37
C TYR A 105 -1.52 11.61 15.24
N GLU A 106 -2.05 12.84 15.21
CA GLU A 106 -2.99 13.30 14.18
C GLU A 106 -2.38 13.30 12.79
N LEU A 107 -1.11 13.66 12.64
CA LEU A 107 -0.41 13.60 11.36
C LEU A 107 -0.43 12.17 10.78
N VAL A 108 -0.08 11.18 11.61
CA VAL A 108 -0.10 9.78 11.18
C VAL A 108 -1.51 9.30 10.83
N ILE A 109 -2.51 9.68 11.65
CA ILE A 109 -3.91 9.35 11.38
C ILE A 109 -4.39 9.98 10.07
N ARG A 110 -4.07 11.24 9.81
CA ARG A 110 -4.44 11.93 8.57
C ARG A 110 -3.92 11.22 7.34
N VAL A 111 -2.63 10.89 7.33
CA VAL A 111 -2.02 10.23 6.17
C VAL A 111 -2.48 8.77 6.05
N ASN A 112 -2.35 7.97 7.12
CA ASN A 112 -2.48 6.52 7.03
C ASN A 112 -3.92 6.00 7.15
N GLN A 113 -4.83 6.81 7.69
CA GLN A 113 -6.23 6.40 7.93
C GLN A 113 -7.19 7.24 7.10
N ILE A 114 -7.14 8.59 7.21
CA ILE A 114 -8.04 9.46 6.45
C ILE A 114 -7.68 9.41 4.96
N GLY A 115 -6.40 9.35 4.62
CA GLY A 115 -5.94 9.21 3.24
C GLY A 115 -6.60 8.05 2.48
N PRO A 116 -6.47 6.80 2.93
CA PRO A 116 -7.15 5.65 2.31
C PRO A 116 -8.67 5.77 2.29
N PHE A 117 -9.29 6.37 3.32
CA PHE A 117 -10.73 6.66 3.29
C PHE A 117 -11.10 7.60 2.15
N LEU A 118 -10.36 8.71 1.98
CA LEU A 118 -10.58 9.67 0.89
C LEU A 118 -10.33 9.00 -0.47
N GLY A 119 -9.29 8.19 -0.60
CA GLY A 119 -9.01 7.42 -1.81
C GLY A 119 -10.16 6.50 -2.20
N MET A 120 -10.67 5.69 -1.27
CA MET A 120 -11.82 4.82 -1.52
C MET A 120 -13.08 5.62 -1.86
N LYS A 121 -13.37 6.69 -1.11
CA LYS A 121 -14.51 7.58 -1.34
C LYS A 121 -14.50 8.17 -2.75
N THR A 122 -13.36 8.71 -3.16
CA THR A 122 -13.23 9.45 -4.43
C THR A 122 -13.13 8.53 -5.63
N ALA A 123 -12.44 7.39 -5.52
CA ALA A 123 -12.28 6.44 -6.61
C ALA A 123 -13.54 5.59 -6.89
N THR A 124 -14.39 5.35 -5.89
CA THR A 124 -15.58 4.46 -6.03
C THR A 124 -16.50 4.83 -7.19
N PRO A 125 -16.86 6.12 -7.44
CA PRO A 125 -17.69 6.46 -8.59
C PRO A 125 -17.03 6.12 -9.95
N ALA A 126 -15.71 6.31 -10.09
CA ALA A 126 -14.98 5.98 -11.30
C ALA A 126 -14.89 4.46 -11.53
N LEU A 127 -14.60 3.69 -10.46
CA LEU A 127 -14.61 2.23 -10.51
C LEU A 127 -15.98 1.67 -10.91
N ARG A 128 -17.08 2.26 -10.42
CA ARG A 128 -18.44 1.89 -10.86
C ARG A 128 -18.67 2.18 -12.33
N ARG A 129 -18.19 3.33 -12.85
CA ARG A 129 -18.28 3.65 -14.27
C ARG A 129 -17.50 2.68 -15.15
N ALA A 130 -16.39 2.16 -14.65
CA ALA A 130 -15.58 1.13 -15.31
C ALA A 130 -16.25 -0.26 -15.30
N GLY A 131 -17.35 -0.44 -14.54
CA GLY A 131 -18.08 -1.72 -14.44
C GLY A 131 -17.59 -2.61 -13.30
N GLY A 132 -16.83 -2.10 -12.38
CA GLY A 132 -16.21 -2.81 -11.24
C GLY A 132 -14.71 -2.54 -11.15
N GLY A 133 -14.02 -3.27 -10.26
CA GLY A 133 -12.57 -3.08 -10.10
C GLY A 133 -12.01 -3.66 -8.83
N SER A 134 -10.80 -3.24 -8.48
CA SER A 134 -10.09 -3.68 -7.27
C SER A 134 -9.55 -2.49 -6.47
N ILE A 135 -9.76 -2.52 -5.16
CA ILE A 135 -9.12 -1.62 -4.20
C ILE A 135 -8.20 -2.46 -3.32
N VAL A 136 -6.93 -2.10 -3.25
CA VAL A 136 -5.93 -2.73 -2.38
C VAL A 136 -5.45 -1.69 -1.37
N ASN A 137 -5.68 -1.96 -0.10
CA ASN A 137 -5.26 -1.10 1.00
C ASN A 137 -4.01 -1.66 1.67
N ILE A 138 -2.91 -0.92 1.67
CA ILE A 138 -1.69 -1.33 2.33
C ILE A 138 -1.77 -1.00 3.83
N SER A 139 -2.00 -2.03 4.63
CA SER A 139 -1.95 -1.99 6.08
C SER A 139 -0.51 -2.27 6.57
N SER A 140 -0.33 -3.13 7.52
CA SER A 140 0.94 -3.58 8.10
C SER A 140 0.68 -4.75 9.06
N LEU A 141 1.72 -5.49 9.42
CA LEU A 141 1.67 -6.36 10.60
C LEU A 141 1.28 -5.58 11.87
N ALA A 142 1.64 -4.27 11.95
CA ALA A 142 1.22 -3.38 13.02
C ALA A 142 -0.29 -3.12 13.06
N GLY A 143 -1.04 -3.51 12.03
CA GLY A 143 -2.50 -3.57 12.03
C GLY A 143 -3.06 -4.87 12.62
N MET A 144 -2.22 -5.84 12.98
CA MET A 144 -2.61 -7.15 13.51
C MET A 144 -2.02 -7.44 14.89
N GLN A 145 -0.92 -6.80 15.24
CA GLN A 145 -0.30 -6.88 16.57
C GLN A 145 0.17 -5.51 17.04
N GLY A 146 0.36 -5.36 18.35
CA GLY A 146 0.97 -4.15 18.92
C GLY A 146 2.47 -4.09 18.66
N ILE A 147 2.97 -2.88 18.40
CA ILE A 147 4.40 -2.60 18.33
C ILE A 147 4.69 -1.48 19.34
N ALA A 148 5.55 -1.74 20.30
CA ALA A 148 5.95 -0.73 21.29
C ALA A 148 6.55 0.49 20.57
N GLY A 149 6.15 1.67 20.97
CA GLY A 149 6.59 2.93 20.36
C GLY A 149 5.85 3.31 19.06
N ALA A 150 4.87 2.55 18.58
CA ALA A 150 4.18 2.82 17.32
C ALA A 150 2.67 3.08 17.50
N VAL A 151 2.26 3.77 18.58
CA VAL A 151 0.83 3.92 18.92
C VAL A 151 0.00 4.52 17.79
N ALA A 152 0.42 5.62 17.19
CA ALA A 152 -0.31 6.27 16.10
C ALA A 152 -0.33 5.39 14.82
N TYR A 153 0.83 4.81 14.50
CA TYR A 153 0.96 3.95 13.33
C TYR A 153 0.09 2.70 13.44
N ALA A 154 0.20 1.96 14.56
CA ALA A 154 -0.60 0.78 14.80
C ALA A 154 -2.10 1.11 14.76
N SER A 155 -2.54 2.15 15.48
CA SER A 155 -3.95 2.60 15.47
C SER A 155 -4.46 2.85 14.04
N SER A 156 -3.67 3.56 13.21
CA SER A 156 -4.03 3.83 11.83
C SER A 156 -4.16 2.56 10.98
N LYS A 157 -3.24 1.59 11.16
CA LYS A 157 -3.23 0.35 10.38
C LYS A 157 -4.32 -0.65 10.83
N TYR A 158 -4.73 -0.64 12.11
CA TYR A 158 -5.94 -1.33 12.56
C TYR A 158 -7.21 -0.73 11.93
N ALA A 159 -7.29 0.60 11.82
CA ALA A 159 -8.42 1.27 11.19
C ALA A 159 -8.58 0.89 9.71
N VAL A 160 -7.47 0.77 8.96
CA VAL A 160 -7.47 0.34 7.55
C VAL A 160 -8.13 -1.05 7.40
N ARG A 161 -7.90 -1.98 8.31
CA ARG A 161 -8.56 -3.29 8.31
C ARG A 161 -10.08 -3.18 8.41
N GLY A 162 -10.55 -2.37 9.38
CA GLY A 162 -11.99 -2.14 9.56
C GLY A 162 -12.63 -1.51 8.32
N MET A 163 -12.02 -0.45 7.78
CA MET A 163 -12.49 0.23 6.58
C MET A 163 -12.53 -0.71 5.36
N THR A 164 -11.53 -1.58 5.19
CA THR A 164 -11.49 -2.58 4.12
C THR A 164 -12.71 -3.50 4.16
N LYS A 165 -13.08 -4.01 5.35
CA LYS A 165 -14.24 -4.90 5.51
C LYS A 165 -15.56 -4.20 5.21
N VAL A 166 -15.73 -2.97 5.70
CA VAL A 166 -16.93 -2.16 5.42
C VAL A 166 -17.05 -1.88 3.93
N ALA A 167 -15.98 -1.39 3.30
CA ALA A 167 -15.99 -1.10 1.87
C ALA A 167 -16.24 -2.36 1.01
N ALA A 168 -15.71 -3.52 1.40
CA ALA A 168 -15.99 -4.78 0.71
C ALA A 168 -17.48 -5.16 0.73
N LEU A 169 -18.16 -4.95 1.86
CA LEU A 169 -19.59 -5.21 1.99
C LEU A 169 -20.44 -4.23 1.16
N GLU A 170 -20.07 -2.96 1.16
CA GLU A 170 -20.82 -1.91 0.46
C GLU A 170 -20.62 -1.94 -1.06
N LEU A 171 -19.43 -2.33 -1.53
CA LEU A 171 -19.04 -2.20 -2.92
C LEU A 171 -19.11 -3.52 -3.72
N GLY A 172 -19.22 -4.66 -3.04
CA GLY A 172 -19.22 -5.98 -3.67
C GLY A 172 -20.32 -6.16 -4.71
N SER A 173 -21.54 -5.65 -4.47
CA SER A 173 -22.64 -5.68 -5.43
C SER A 173 -22.39 -4.84 -6.69
N SER A 174 -21.43 -3.92 -6.65
CA SER A 174 -20.99 -3.12 -7.80
C SER A 174 -19.81 -3.76 -8.55
N GLY A 175 -19.42 -5.00 -8.22
CA GLY A 175 -18.27 -5.68 -8.81
C GLY A 175 -16.91 -5.11 -8.37
N ILE A 176 -16.87 -4.36 -7.27
CA ILE A 176 -15.64 -3.80 -6.72
C ILE A 176 -15.19 -4.66 -5.54
N ARG A 177 -13.99 -5.24 -5.65
CA ARG A 177 -13.34 -5.98 -4.57
C ARG A 177 -12.47 -5.05 -3.73
N VAL A 178 -12.43 -5.26 -2.42
CA VAL A 178 -11.63 -4.46 -1.50
C VAL A 178 -10.90 -5.39 -0.53
N ASN A 179 -9.56 -5.37 -0.57
CA ASN A 179 -8.73 -6.22 0.28
C ASN A 179 -7.60 -5.42 0.94
N SER A 180 -7.03 -5.96 2.02
CA SER A 180 -5.87 -5.36 2.68
C SER A 180 -4.66 -6.29 2.64
N VAL A 181 -3.48 -5.68 2.44
CA VAL A 181 -2.17 -6.33 2.51
C VAL A 181 -1.48 -5.91 3.80
N HIS A 182 -0.85 -6.85 4.47
CA HIS A 182 -0.18 -6.68 5.76
C HIS A 182 1.30 -7.06 5.68
N PRO A 183 2.16 -6.16 5.17
CA PRO A 183 3.59 -6.42 5.11
C PRO A 183 4.22 -6.49 6.50
N GLY A 184 5.27 -7.30 6.62
CA GLY A 184 6.26 -7.26 7.69
C GLY A 184 7.26 -6.12 7.51
N GLY A 185 8.50 -6.32 7.94
CA GLY A 185 9.61 -5.42 7.61
C GLY A 185 9.95 -5.52 6.13
N VAL A 186 9.95 -4.38 5.41
CA VAL A 186 10.29 -4.28 3.98
C VAL A 186 11.36 -3.22 3.79
N GLU A 187 12.35 -3.52 2.97
CA GLU A 187 13.44 -2.60 2.65
C GLU A 187 12.95 -1.41 1.82
N THR A 188 12.69 -0.29 2.49
CA THR A 188 12.17 0.94 1.87
C THR A 188 12.82 2.17 2.50
N PRO A 189 12.72 3.35 1.87
CA PRO A 189 13.14 4.59 2.53
C PRO A 189 12.46 4.88 3.86
N MET A 190 11.25 4.35 4.09
CA MET A 190 10.53 4.48 5.37
C MET A 190 11.20 3.70 6.49
N THR A 191 11.76 2.52 6.20
CA THR A 191 12.33 1.60 7.19
C THR A 191 13.84 1.77 7.39
N ARG A 192 14.55 2.40 6.44
CA ARG A 192 15.99 2.68 6.53
C ARG A 192 16.45 3.37 7.83
N PRO A 193 15.72 4.38 8.36
CA PRO A 193 16.13 5.00 9.64
C PRO A 193 16.11 4.07 10.84
N PHE A 194 15.44 2.91 10.73
CA PHE A 194 15.31 1.92 11.81
C PHE A 194 16.14 0.68 11.58
N GLY A 195 16.93 0.65 10.54
CA GLY A 195 17.77 -0.46 10.21
C GLY A 195 18.68 -0.23 9.04
N ASP A 196 19.92 -0.54 9.24
CA ASP A 196 20.98 -0.59 8.24
C ASP A 196 21.55 0.76 7.79
N ASP A 197 22.22 1.45 8.73
CA ASP A 197 23.16 2.51 8.38
C ASP A 197 24.47 1.96 7.80
N GLY A 198 24.53 0.68 7.46
CA GLY A 198 25.69 0.05 6.80
C GLY A 198 27.01 0.03 7.62
N ASP A 199 27.00 0.63 8.81
CA ASP A 199 28.21 0.95 9.59
C ASP A 199 28.27 0.25 10.96
N SER A 200 27.24 -0.49 11.38
CA SER A 200 27.27 -1.12 12.71
C SER A 200 28.00 -2.48 12.75
N GLY A 201 28.30 -3.08 11.61
CA GLY A 201 29.02 -4.36 11.54
C GLY A 201 28.39 -5.53 12.32
N GLU A 202 27.24 -5.30 12.96
CA GLU A 202 26.52 -6.32 13.70
C GLU A 202 25.51 -7.00 12.77
N GLU A 203 25.66 -8.30 12.56
CA GLU A 203 24.64 -9.13 11.93
C GLU A 203 23.35 -8.99 12.71
N ARG A 204 22.32 -8.39 12.11
CA ARG A 204 20.98 -8.38 12.70
C ARG A 204 20.46 -9.79 12.78
N GLU A 205 20.24 -10.26 13.99
CA GLU A 205 19.51 -11.50 14.20
C GLU A 205 18.03 -11.25 13.85
N TYR A 206 17.66 -11.65 12.63
CA TYR A 206 16.25 -11.63 12.23
C TYR A 206 15.51 -12.75 12.95
N THR A 207 14.61 -12.38 13.85
CA THR A 207 13.78 -13.34 14.60
C THR A 207 12.58 -13.86 13.76
N THR A 208 12.54 -13.54 12.48
CA THR A 208 11.52 -14.02 11.56
C THR A 208 11.86 -15.42 11.03
N PRO A 209 10.88 -16.31 10.82
CA PRO A 209 11.13 -17.64 10.23
C PRO A 209 11.89 -17.57 8.89
N ILE A 210 11.55 -16.62 8.01
CA ILE A 210 12.38 -16.27 6.86
C ILE A 210 13.33 -15.15 7.31
N ALA A 211 14.56 -15.56 7.69
CA ALA A 211 15.54 -14.73 8.39
C ALA A 211 16.13 -13.61 7.49
N ARG A 212 15.30 -12.69 7.03
CA ARG A 212 15.67 -11.47 6.29
C ARG A 212 14.53 -10.45 6.27
N ILE A 213 14.85 -9.24 5.92
CA ILE A 213 13.86 -8.22 5.54
C ILE A 213 13.23 -8.55 4.17
N GLY A 214 11.96 -8.25 3.98
CA GLY A 214 11.28 -8.41 2.69
C GLY A 214 11.71 -7.34 1.69
N ARG A 215 11.59 -7.64 0.40
CA ARG A 215 11.84 -6.68 -0.67
C ARG A 215 10.52 -6.07 -1.16
N PRO A 216 10.55 -4.83 -1.70
CA PRO A 216 9.37 -4.17 -2.26
C PRO A 216 8.69 -4.98 -3.39
N ASP A 217 9.48 -5.67 -4.23
CA ASP A 217 8.97 -6.52 -5.31
C ASP A 217 8.12 -7.69 -4.79
N GLU A 218 8.46 -8.26 -3.63
CA GLU A 218 7.70 -9.36 -3.01
C GLU A 218 6.31 -8.90 -2.54
N ILE A 219 6.18 -7.64 -2.13
CA ILE A 219 4.89 -7.04 -1.81
C ILE A 219 4.10 -6.75 -3.08
N ALA A 220 4.77 -6.19 -4.10
CA ALA A 220 4.16 -5.84 -5.37
C ALA A 220 3.50 -7.05 -6.07
N GLU A 221 4.09 -8.25 -5.97
CA GLU A 221 3.52 -9.50 -6.51
C GLU A 221 2.16 -9.84 -5.86
N LEU A 222 2.04 -9.69 -4.54
CA LEU A 222 0.76 -9.91 -3.86
C LEU A 222 -0.27 -8.84 -4.24
N VAL A 223 0.16 -7.58 -4.37
CA VAL A 223 -0.71 -6.48 -4.79
C VAL A 223 -1.18 -6.70 -6.23
N LEU A 224 -0.31 -7.17 -7.14
CA LEU A 224 -0.66 -7.57 -8.51
C LEU A 224 -1.73 -8.67 -8.52
N PHE A 225 -1.55 -9.73 -7.73
CA PHE A 225 -2.56 -10.78 -7.59
C PHE A 225 -3.91 -10.21 -7.18
N LEU A 226 -3.95 -9.33 -6.17
CA LEU A 226 -5.18 -8.73 -5.66
C LEU A 226 -5.80 -7.72 -6.65
N ALA A 227 -5.00 -7.05 -7.45
CA ALA A 227 -5.44 -6.14 -8.49
C ALA A 227 -6.03 -6.88 -9.70
N SER A 228 -5.57 -8.10 -9.98
CA SER A 228 -5.94 -8.90 -11.14
C SER A 228 -7.23 -9.71 -10.96
N ASP A 229 -7.77 -10.23 -12.05
CA ASP A 229 -8.95 -11.11 -12.04
C ASP A 229 -8.69 -12.48 -11.38
N ARG A 230 -7.42 -12.83 -11.12
CA ARG A 230 -7.05 -14.05 -10.38
C ARG A 230 -7.60 -14.08 -8.96
N SER A 231 -7.83 -12.92 -8.37
CA SER A 231 -8.43 -12.76 -7.04
C SER A 231 -9.93 -12.46 -7.09
N SER A 232 -10.63 -12.89 -8.14
CA SER A 232 -12.04 -12.57 -8.42
C SER A 232 -13.02 -12.94 -7.30
N TYR A 233 -12.65 -13.87 -6.40
CA TYR A 233 -13.47 -14.26 -5.25
C TYR A 233 -12.90 -13.77 -3.90
N CYS A 234 -11.90 -12.86 -3.94
CA CYS A 234 -11.27 -12.29 -2.74
C CYS A 234 -11.81 -10.88 -2.51
N THR A 235 -12.59 -10.67 -1.45
CA THR A 235 -13.01 -9.36 -0.97
C THR A 235 -13.18 -9.35 0.55
N GLY A 236 -12.86 -8.24 1.21
CA GLY A 236 -12.88 -8.11 2.67
C GLY A 236 -11.79 -8.91 3.40
N SER A 237 -10.85 -9.47 2.66
CA SER A 237 -9.81 -10.35 3.18
C SER A 237 -8.53 -9.61 3.56
N GLU A 238 -7.78 -10.21 4.49
CA GLU A 238 -6.51 -9.73 5.01
C GLU A 238 -5.40 -10.66 4.54
N PHE A 239 -4.44 -10.14 3.79
CA PHE A 239 -3.35 -10.91 3.21
C PHE A 239 -2.02 -10.53 3.87
N VAL A 240 -1.42 -11.47 4.58
CA VAL A 240 -0.16 -11.28 5.30
C VAL A 240 1.02 -11.65 4.39
N VAL A 241 2.06 -10.82 4.41
CA VAL A 241 3.33 -11.03 3.70
C VAL A 241 4.47 -10.48 4.57
N ASP A 242 4.91 -11.29 5.53
CA ASP A 242 5.72 -10.83 6.66
C ASP A 242 6.90 -11.75 7.03
N GLY A 243 7.24 -12.71 6.18
CA GLY A 243 8.29 -13.68 6.45
C GLY A 243 8.01 -14.60 7.65
N GLY A 244 6.72 -14.67 8.07
CA GLY A 244 6.27 -15.53 9.18
C GLY A 244 6.27 -14.83 10.55
N MET A 245 6.44 -13.49 10.63
CA MET A 245 6.45 -12.75 11.89
C MET A 245 5.18 -12.95 12.73
N LEU A 246 4.02 -13.08 12.09
CA LEU A 246 2.72 -13.30 12.75
C LEU A 246 2.36 -14.78 12.92
N ALA A 247 3.17 -15.72 12.43
CA ALA A 247 2.86 -17.15 12.52
C ALA A 247 2.94 -17.67 13.97
N GLY A 248 3.67 -17.00 14.85
CA GLY A 248 3.83 -17.37 16.27
C GLY A 248 5.24 -17.15 16.78
N GLN A 249 5.58 -17.82 17.87
CA GLN A 249 6.90 -17.75 18.50
C GLN A 249 7.67 -19.04 18.23
N THR A 250 8.95 -18.91 17.91
CA THR A 250 9.86 -20.05 17.88
C THR A 250 10.26 -20.38 19.32
N LEU A 251 9.97 -21.59 19.78
CA LEU A 251 10.50 -22.04 21.05
C LEU A 251 11.99 -22.35 20.86
N ALA A 252 12.83 -21.94 21.82
CA ALA A 252 14.25 -22.29 21.86
C ALA A 252 14.45 -23.79 22.24
N VAL A 253 13.79 -24.68 21.52
CA VAL A 253 13.90 -26.15 21.69
C VAL A 253 14.43 -26.71 20.38
N ALA A 254 15.50 -27.48 20.44
CA ALA A 254 15.93 -28.25 19.27
C ALA A 254 14.79 -29.22 18.91
N ILE A 255 14.17 -28.97 17.76
CA ILE A 255 13.25 -29.91 17.13
C ILE A 255 14.13 -30.76 16.21
N GLU A 256 14.43 -32.01 16.62
CA GLU A 256 15.15 -33.00 15.81
C GLU A 256 14.26 -33.53 14.69
#